data_5289ca2ac41d1fcd3cefda790ff5ad43
#
_entry.id   5289ca2ac41d1fcd3cefda790ff5ad43
#
_cell.length_a   1.000
_cell.length_b   1.000
_cell.length_c   1.000
_cell.angle_alpha   90.00
_cell.angle_beta   90.00
_cell.angle_gamma   90.00
#
_symmetry.space_group_name_H-M   'P 1'
#
loop_
_entity.id
_entity.type
_entity.pdbx_description
1 polymer ?
#
loop_
_entity_poly.entity_id
_entity_poly.type
_entity_poly.pdbx_seq_one_letter_code
_entity_poly.pdbx_strand_id
1 'polypeptide(L)'
;VLVTTPQEVSMQDVRKAFSMFEKVRVPVMGVVENMSYFICDGCSKKHTLFGSDGGKALAKKLKTELLAELPIQPQVREGGDEGRPIVIRNPESEVALSFRALARKVAQQ
;
A
#
# COMPACT_ATOMS: atom_id res chain seq x y z
N VAL A 1 2.32 -10.02 -4.06
CA VAL A 1 1.70 -8.89 -3.35
C VAL A 1 0.81 -8.12 -4.30
N LEU A 2 -0.43 -7.85 -3.88
CA LEU A 2 -1.37 -7.03 -4.65
C LEU A 2 -1.43 -5.63 -4.04
N VAL A 3 -1.35 -4.61 -4.89
CA VAL A 3 -1.38 -3.21 -4.44
C VAL A 3 -2.68 -2.56 -4.90
N THR A 4 -3.37 -1.92 -3.98
CA THR A 4 -4.62 -1.20 -4.26
C THR A 4 -4.60 0.17 -3.60
N THR A 5 -5.50 1.05 -4.06
CA THR A 5 -5.86 2.25 -3.30
C THR A 5 -7.20 1.97 -2.60
N PRO A 6 -7.65 2.83 -1.66
CA PRO A 6 -8.95 2.61 -1.01
C PRO A 6 -10.17 2.80 -1.92
N GLN A 7 -9.96 3.29 -3.14
CA GLN A 7 -11.02 3.55 -4.09
C GLN A 7 -11.61 2.27 -4.68
N GLU A 8 -12.93 2.21 -4.79
CA GLU A 8 -13.63 1.02 -5.29
C GLU A 8 -13.17 0.59 -6.68
N VAL A 9 -12.92 1.54 -7.57
CA VAL A 9 -12.48 1.24 -8.93
C VAL A 9 -11.12 0.51 -8.93
N SER A 10 -10.23 0.90 -8.03
CA SER A 10 -8.93 0.23 -7.86
C SER A 10 -9.11 -1.18 -7.32
N MET A 11 -9.96 -1.34 -6.31
CA MET A 11 -10.21 -2.64 -5.68
C MET A 11 -10.87 -3.62 -6.65
N GLN A 12 -11.71 -3.15 -7.57
CA GLN A 12 -12.31 -4.00 -8.60
C GLN A 12 -11.23 -4.62 -9.49
N ASP A 13 -10.26 -3.82 -9.92
CA ASP A 13 -9.16 -4.30 -10.75
C ASP A 13 -8.30 -5.31 -10.00
N VAL A 14 -8.05 -5.07 -8.72
CA VAL A 14 -7.27 -5.98 -7.88
C VAL A 14 -7.99 -7.31 -7.69
N ARG A 15 -9.31 -7.29 -7.52
CA ARG A 15 -10.10 -8.54 -7.43
C ARG A 15 -9.98 -9.37 -8.71
N LYS A 16 -9.98 -8.71 -9.87
CA LYS A 16 -9.78 -9.40 -11.15
C LYS A 16 -8.39 -10.02 -11.24
N ALA A 17 -7.37 -9.29 -10.84
CA ALA A 17 -6.00 -9.79 -10.82
C ALA A 17 -5.86 -11.00 -9.88
N PHE A 18 -6.48 -10.93 -8.70
CA PHE A 18 -6.47 -12.02 -7.75
C PHE A 18 -7.08 -13.29 -8.36
N SER A 19 -8.24 -13.15 -9.04
CA SER A 19 -8.89 -14.28 -9.70
C SER A 19 -8.00 -14.91 -10.75
N MET A 20 -7.26 -14.10 -11.50
CA MET A 20 -6.30 -14.59 -12.49
C MET A 20 -5.19 -15.40 -11.82
N PHE A 21 -4.61 -14.88 -10.73
CA PHE A 21 -3.54 -15.55 -10.01
C PHE A 21 -4.01 -16.90 -9.43
N GLU A 22 -5.24 -16.95 -8.94
CA GLU A 22 -5.82 -18.21 -8.47
C GLU A 22 -5.89 -19.26 -9.59
N LYS A 23 -6.33 -18.83 -10.78
CA LYS A 23 -6.46 -19.73 -11.94
C LYS A 23 -5.11 -20.30 -12.38
N VAL A 24 -4.05 -19.52 -12.31
CA VAL A 24 -2.72 -19.98 -12.69
C VAL A 24 -1.90 -20.50 -11.49
N ARG A 25 -2.54 -20.62 -10.34
CA ARG A 25 -1.96 -21.17 -9.11
C ARG A 25 -0.73 -20.41 -8.62
N VAL A 26 -0.76 -19.10 -8.74
CA VAL A 26 0.27 -18.23 -8.15
C VAL A 26 -0.24 -17.78 -6.78
N PRO A 27 0.46 -18.11 -5.69
CA PRO A 27 0.02 -17.72 -4.36
C PRO A 27 0.16 -16.22 -4.16
N VAL A 28 -0.82 -15.61 -3.46
CA VAL A 28 -0.82 -14.19 -3.12
C VAL A 28 -0.53 -14.06 -1.62
N MET A 29 0.56 -13.37 -1.29
CA MET A 29 0.97 -13.15 0.09
C MET A 29 0.03 -12.22 0.84
N GLY A 30 -0.48 -11.21 0.16
CA GLY A 30 -1.35 -10.23 0.80
C GLY A 30 -1.58 -9.00 -0.05
N VAL A 31 -2.22 -8.02 0.58
CA VAL A 31 -2.63 -6.77 -0.04
C VAL A 31 -1.89 -5.60 0.62
N VAL A 32 -1.46 -4.65 -0.19
CA VAL A 32 -0.91 -3.37 0.28
C VAL A 32 -1.88 -2.27 -0.15
N GLU A 33 -2.33 -1.47 0.80
CA GLU A 33 -3.15 -0.30 0.51
C GLU A 33 -2.23 0.90 0.34
N ASN A 34 -2.11 1.39 -0.90
CA ASN A 34 -1.35 2.58 -1.22
C ASN A 34 -2.28 3.80 -1.20
N MET A 35 -1.72 4.98 -1.03
CA MET A 35 -2.50 6.22 -0.89
C MET A 35 -3.58 6.10 0.20
N SER A 36 -3.22 5.41 1.28
CA SER A 36 -4.14 5.04 2.34
C SER A 36 -4.60 6.26 3.13
N TYR A 37 -3.70 7.20 3.38
CA TYR A 37 -4.00 8.41 4.13
C TYR A 37 -2.96 9.48 3.82
N PHE A 38 -3.27 10.71 4.23
CA PHE A 38 -2.38 11.86 4.10
C PHE A 38 -2.24 12.53 5.46
N ILE A 39 -1.03 12.82 5.88
CA ILE A 39 -0.76 13.58 7.10
C ILE A 39 -0.45 15.01 6.70
N CYS A 40 -1.31 15.94 7.10
CA CYS A 40 -1.15 17.35 6.77
C CYS A 40 0.01 17.98 7.56
N ASP A 41 0.97 18.58 6.87
CA ASP A 41 2.10 19.27 7.51
C ASP A 41 1.66 20.45 8.38
N GLY A 42 0.54 21.09 8.03
CA GLY A 42 0.04 22.24 8.75
C GLY A 42 -0.71 21.91 10.03
N CYS A 43 -1.39 20.76 10.11
CA CYS A 43 -2.21 20.41 11.27
C CYS A 43 -1.89 19.05 11.86
N SER A 44 -1.00 18.30 11.26
CA SER A 44 -0.57 16.95 11.67
C SER A 44 -1.72 15.94 11.78
N LYS A 45 -2.87 16.25 11.18
CA LYS A 45 -4.02 15.33 11.17
C LYS A 45 -3.91 14.34 10.02
N LYS A 46 -4.37 13.12 10.31
CA LYS A 46 -4.47 12.06 9.32
C LYS A 46 -5.77 12.20 8.53
N HIS A 47 -5.65 12.32 7.22
CA HIS A 47 -6.79 12.45 6.32
C HIS A 47 -6.91 11.24 5.41
N THR A 48 -8.08 10.59 5.42
CA THR A 48 -8.35 9.46 4.53
C THR A 48 -9.04 9.97 3.28
N LEU A 49 -8.25 10.55 2.38
CA LEU A 49 -8.75 11.27 1.20
C LEU A 49 -9.59 10.40 0.26
N PHE A 50 -9.30 9.11 0.16
CA PHE A 50 -9.98 8.19 -0.75
C PHE A 50 -10.80 7.14 -0.01
N GLY A 51 -11.16 7.40 1.25
CA GLY A 51 -11.89 6.47 2.09
C GLY A 51 -11.00 5.76 3.10
N SER A 52 -11.59 4.95 3.95
CA SER A 52 -10.87 4.21 4.99
C SER A 52 -11.23 2.72 4.96
N ASP A 53 -10.30 1.90 5.44
CA ASP A 53 -10.48 0.45 5.59
C ASP A 53 -10.78 -0.33 4.29
N GLY A 54 -10.59 0.29 3.12
CA GLY A 54 -10.82 -0.38 1.84
C GLY A 54 -9.91 -1.58 1.63
N GLY A 55 -8.61 -1.40 1.87
CA GLY A 55 -7.63 -2.49 1.75
C GLY A 55 -7.85 -3.60 2.76
N LYS A 56 -8.24 -3.24 3.98
CA LYS A 56 -8.55 -4.19 5.03
C LYS A 56 -9.76 -5.05 4.67
N ALA A 57 -10.81 -4.41 4.17
CA ALA A 57 -12.01 -5.11 3.72
C ALA A 57 -11.71 -6.02 2.52
N LEU A 58 -10.91 -5.54 1.59
CA LEU A 58 -10.49 -6.32 0.42
C LEU A 58 -9.68 -7.54 0.84
N ALA A 59 -8.70 -7.37 1.71
CA ALA A 59 -7.87 -8.47 2.20
C ALA A 59 -8.74 -9.55 2.88
N LYS A 60 -9.70 -9.12 3.69
CA LYS A 60 -10.64 -10.04 4.34
C LYS A 60 -11.47 -10.80 3.31
N LYS A 61 -11.99 -10.11 2.30
CA LYS A 61 -12.79 -10.71 1.24
C LYS A 61 -11.99 -11.74 0.44
N LEU A 62 -10.72 -11.46 0.17
CA LEU A 62 -9.83 -12.36 -0.55
C LEU A 62 -9.17 -13.42 0.35
N LYS A 63 -9.50 -13.43 1.64
CA LYS A 63 -8.95 -14.35 2.64
C LYS A 63 -7.43 -14.31 2.72
N THR A 64 -6.88 -13.11 2.67
CA THR A 64 -5.45 -12.87 2.74
C THR A 64 -5.15 -11.76 3.77
N GLU A 65 -3.89 -11.41 3.91
CA GLU A 65 -3.43 -10.45 4.91
C GLU A 65 -3.30 -9.03 4.32
N LEU A 66 -3.67 -8.02 5.11
CA LEU A 66 -3.30 -6.63 4.79
C LEU A 66 -1.87 -6.43 5.28
N LEU A 67 -0.93 -6.33 4.36
CA LEU A 67 0.50 -6.25 4.68
C LEU A 67 0.94 -4.86 5.10
N ALA A 68 0.38 -3.82 4.51
CA ALA A 68 0.74 -2.45 4.84
C ALA A 68 -0.32 -1.46 4.35
N GLU A 69 -0.35 -0.31 5.03
CA GLU A 69 -1.11 0.86 4.62
C GLU A 69 -0.11 1.99 4.44
N LEU A 70 0.14 2.39 3.18
CA LEU A 70 1.16 3.37 2.85
C LEU A 70 0.54 4.76 2.69
N PRO A 71 1.08 5.78 3.35
CA PRO A 71 0.55 7.13 3.25
C PRO A 71 0.90 7.83 1.95
N ILE A 72 0.13 8.86 1.62
CA ILE A 72 0.46 9.80 0.56
C ILE A 72 1.51 10.76 1.11
N GLN A 73 2.68 10.80 0.49
CA GLN A 73 3.72 11.78 0.79
C GLN A 73 4.34 12.30 -0.51
N PRO A 74 4.38 13.64 -0.70
CA PRO A 74 4.96 14.22 -1.92
C PRO A 74 6.40 13.77 -2.17
N GLN A 75 7.16 13.52 -1.13
CA GLN A 75 8.56 13.07 -1.23
C GLN A 75 8.70 11.72 -1.93
N VAL A 76 7.67 10.87 -1.87
CA VAL A 76 7.68 9.58 -2.60
C VAL A 76 7.72 9.84 -4.10
N ARG A 77 6.85 10.73 -4.58
CA ARG A 77 6.82 11.10 -6.00
C ARG A 77 8.12 11.79 -6.42
N GLU A 78 8.56 12.75 -5.63
CA GLU A 78 9.80 13.49 -5.92
C GLU A 78 11.00 12.54 -6.01
N GLY A 79 11.12 11.63 -5.06
CA GLY A 79 12.20 10.65 -5.04
C GLY A 79 12.14 9.70 -6.23
N GLY A 80 10.94 9.28 -6.61
CA GLY A 80 10.73 8.45 -7.79
C GLY A 80 11.15 9.15 -9.08
N ASP A 81 10.76 10.42 -9.22
CA ASP A 81 11.10 11.22 -10.40
C ASP A 81 12.61 11.50 -10.49
N GLU A 82 13.28 11.66 -9.36
CA GLU A 82 14.71 11.94 -9.29
C GLU A 82 15.60 10.70 -9.29
N GLY A 83 15.01 9.51 -9.20
CA GLY A 83 15.75 8.27 -9.11
C GLY A 83 16.36 7.99 -7.74
N ARG A 84 15.81 8.62 -6.69
CA ARG A 84 16.21 8.40 -5.29
C ARG A 84 15.01 7.95 -4.49
N PRO A 85 14.79 6.63 -4.34
CA PRO A 85 13.62 6.13 -3.62
C PRO A 85 13.53 6.67 -2.19
N ILE A 86 12.31 6.78 -1.69
CA ILE A 86 12.04 7.37 -0.37
C ILE A 86 12.85 6.70 0.75
N VAL A 87 13.09 5.40 0.66
CA VAL A 87 13.84 4.66 1.69
C VAL A 87 15.31 5.08 1.76
N ILE A 88 15.83 5.69 0.69
CA ILE A 88 17.20 6.21 0.63
C ILE A 88 17.21 7.72 0.91
N ARG A 89 16.28 8.45 0.27
CA ARG A 89 16.20 9.90 0.36
C ARG A 89 15.78 10.40 1.74
N ASN A 90 14.75 9.76 2.31
CA ASN A 90 14.19 10.15 3.62
C ASN A 90 14.01 8.88 4.48
N PRO A 91 15.10 8.25 4.94
CA PRO A 91 15.02 6.93 5.59
C PRO A 91 14.26 6.92 6.92
N GLU A 92 14.09 8.08 7.55
CA GLU A 92 13.38 8.19 8.82
C GLU A 92 11.93 8.64 8.66
N SER A 93 11.47 8.88 7.43
CA SER A 93 10.08 9.25 7.19
C SER A 93 9.14 8.08 7.52
N GLU A 94 7.89 8.42 7.86
CA GLU A 94 6.87 7.41 8.16
C GLU A 94 6.69 6.43 7.02
N VAL A 95 6.62 6.93 5.78
CA VAL A 95 6.44 6.06 4.61
C VAL A 95 7.65 5.15 4.39
N ALA A 96 8.88 5.65 4.60
CA ALA A 96 10.08 4.82 4.46
C ALA A 96 10.08 3.70 5.49
N LEU A 97 9.69 3.99 6.72
CA LEU A 97 9.56 2.98 7.78
C LEU A 97 8.49 1.95 7.44
N SER A 98 7.38 2.39 6.85
CA SER A 98 6.31 1.51 6.40
C SER A 98 6.78 0.56 5.28
N PHE A 99 7.55 1.08 4.32
CA PHE A 99 8.14 0.24 3.28
C PHE A 99 9.10 -0.80 3.83
N ARG A 100 9.91 -0.42 4.81
CA ARG A 100 10.83 -1.37 5.45
C ARG A 100 10.09 -2.46 6.22
N ALA A 101 9.04 -2.09 6.93
CA ALA A 101 8.21 -3.05 7.66
C ALA A 101 7.54 -4.03 6.68
N LEU A 102 7.04 -3.51 5.55
CA LEU A 102 6.47 -4.33 4.48
C LEU A 102 7.51 -5.29 3.92
N ALA A 103 8.71 -4.80 3.64
CA ALA A 103 9.79 -5.63 3.11
C ALA A 103 10.14 -6.79 4.05
N ARG A 104 10.16 -6.53 5.35
CA ARG A 104 10.42 -7.60 6.34
C ARG A 104 9.33 -8.66 6.32
N LYS A 105 8.07 -8.26 6.23
CA LYS A 105 6.94 -9.21 6.13
C LYS A 105 7.06 -10.09 4.89
N VAL A 106 7.38 -9.49 3.76
CA VAL A 106 7.54 -10.22 2.49
C VAL A 106 8.72 -11.19 2.58
N ALA A 107 9.84 -10.75 3.17
CA ALA A 107 11.03 -11.58 3.28
C ALA A 107 10.84 -12.78 4.22
N GLN A 108 9.89 -12.70 5.16
CA GLN A 108 9.62 -13.77 6.12
C GLN A 108 8.63 -14.83 5.60
N GLN A 109 8.07 -14.62 4.45
CA GLN A 109 7.06 -15.53 3.88
C GLN A 109 7.68 -16.75 3.19
#